data_3eeeacd1a0bbf66e7a7ef30a1c66d33d
#
_entry.id   3eeeacd1a0bbf66e7a7ef30a1c66d33d
#
_cell.length_a   1.000
_cell.length_b   1.000
_cell.length_c   1.000
_cell.angle_alpha   90.00
_cell.angle_beta   90.00
_cell.angle_gamma   90.00
#
_symmetry.space_group_name_H-M   'P 1'
#
loop_
_entity.id
_entity.type
_entity.pdbx_description
1 polymer ?
#
loop_
_entity_poly.entity_id
_entity_poly.type
_entity_poly.pdbx_seq_one_letter_code
_entity_poly.pdbx_strand_id
1 'polypeptide(L)'
;ASILHLNISKIKSKYILVFLIIAVYFVTIKFHYRYNVDRKFLDIESVNKKNAINAEILSPKMKHLKWVTPYTDPNEEIEVIKKAIQIIGLDKRKKVLITHYQFLSVILNEDLNLLNRWYLWGNDTHPTETHKYFNFYKKMVNENIKRNEIEVIYILSQENEILFKHVKNYFTAKCFNSKNIFDNKFSYHEIISCKK
;
A
#
# COMPACT_ATOMS: atom_id res chain seq x y z
N ALA A 1 -9.10 -45.39 -4.55
CA ALA A 1 -9.81 -44.33 -3.79
C ALA A 1 -11.13 -44.93 -3.31
N SER A 2 -11.19 -45.38 -2.03
CA SER A 2 -12.42 -45.84 -1.38
C SER A 2 -13.33 -44.66 -1.10
N ILE A 3 -14.41 -44.54 -1.86
CA ILE A 3 -15.54 -43.74 -1.48
C ILE A 3 -16.16 -44.37 -0.27
N LEU A 4 -15.92 -43.79 0.89
CA LEU A 4 -16.65 -44.11 2.12
C LEU A 4 -18.11 -43.74 1.89
N HIS A 5 -18.95 -44.75 1.56
CA HIS A 5 -20.39 -44.63 1.66
C HIS A 5 -20.75 -44.51 3.15
N LEU A 6 -20.77 -43.28 3.62
CA LEU A 6 -21.39 -42.91 4.89
C LEU A 6 -22.89 -43.15 4.77
N ASN A 7 -23.33 -44.35 5.17
CA ASN A 7 -24.73 -44.68 5.28
C ASN A 7 -25.28 -43.96 6.53
N ILE A 8 -25.49 -42.65 6.42
CA ILE A 8 -25.95 -41.75 7.49
C ILE A 8 -27.46 -41.99 7.60
N SER A 9 -27.89 -42.65 8.69
CA SER A 9 -29.31 -42.80 8.98
C SER A 9 -29.96 -41.43 9.00
N LYS A 10 -31.24 -41.31 8.52
CA LYS A 10 -31.97 -40.03 8.43
C LYS A 10 -31.95 -39.21 9.72
N ILE A 11 -31.88 -39.85 10.87
CA ILE A 11 -31.78 -39.24 12.20
C ILE A 11 -30.44 -38.57 12.41
N LYS A 12 -29.34 -39.23 12.07
CA LYS A 12 -27.99 -38.65 12.15
C LYS A 12 -27.79 -37.49 11.20
N SER A 13 -28.41 -37.55 10.02
CA SER A 13 -28.35 -36.44 9.02
C SER A 13 -28.97 -35.15 9.56
N LYS A 14 -30.08 -35.20 10.31
CA LYS A 14 -30.69 -33.99 10.91
C LYS A 14 -29.76 -33.33 11.94
N TYR A 15 -29.13 -34.10 12.80
CA TYR A 15 -28.20 -33.54 13.81
C TYR A 15 -26.97 -32.94 13.17
N ILE A 16 -26.42 -33.54 12.12
CA ILE A 16 -25.31 -33.00 11.35
C ILE A 16 -25.73 -31.66 10.69
N LEU A 17 -26.91 -31.59 10.09
CA LEU A 17 -27.42 -30.37 9.49
C LEU A 17 -27.57 -29.23 10.52
N VAL A 18 -28.17 -29.55 11.67
CA VAL A 18 -28.32 -28.57 12.76
C VAL A 18 -26.95 -28.08 13.25
N PHE A 19 -25.98 -28.99 13.44
CA PHE A 19 -24.62 -28.63 13.82
C PHE A 19 -23.97 -27.71 12.79
N LEU A 20 -24.10 -28.01 11.51
CA LEU A 20 -23.55 -27.16 10.44
C LEU A 20 -24.18 -25.76 10.41
N ILE A 21 -25.52 -25.66 10.60
CA ILE A 21 -26.20 -24.37 10.67
C ILE A 21 -25.66 -23.54 11.85
N ILE A 22 -25.53 -24.17 13.02
CA ILE A 22 -24.99 -23.52 14.22
C ILE A 22 -23.54 -23.06 13.97
N ALA A 23 -22.70 -23.93 13.39
CA ALA A 23 -21.31 -23.59 13.08
C ALA A 23 -21.21 -22.40 12.10
N VAL A 24 -22.00 -22.41 11.02
CA VAL A 24 -22.07 -21.28 10.06
C VAL A 24 -22.52 -20.00 10.75
N TYR A 25 -23.54 -20.08 11.61
CA TYR A 25 -24.03 -18.93 12.36
C TYR A 25 -22.94 -18.31 13.24
N PHE A 26 -22.21 -19.13 14.02
CA PHE A 26 -21.11 -18.65 14.86
C PHE A 26 -19.96 -18.05 14.04
N VAL A 27 -19.60 -18.68 12.93
CA VAL A 27 -18.57 -18.13 12.02
C VAL A 27 -19.01 -16.78 11.47
N THR A 28 -20.26 -16.68 11.01
CA THR A 28 -20.81 -15.43 10.45
C THR A 28 -20.80 -14.32 11.49
N ILE A 29 -21.27 -14.59 12.72
CA ILE A 29 -21.23 -13.61 13.82
C ILE A 29 -19.79 -13.17 14.10
N LYS A 30 -18.85 -14.12 14.24
CA LYS A 30 -17.43 -13.81 14.50
C LYS A 30 -16.85 -12.89 13.42
N PHE A 31 -17.09 -13.20 12.13
CA PHE A 31 -16.63 -12.39 11.03
C PHE A 31 -17.32 -11.03 10.98
N HIS A 32 -18.63 -10.97 11.26
CA HIS A 32 -19.37 -9.71 11.33
C HIS A 32 -18.76 -8.79 12.40
N TYR A 33 -18.58 -9.26 13.62
CA TYR A 33 -17.97 -8.46 14.68
C TYR A 33 -16.58 -7.99 14.27
N ARG A 34 -15.72 -8.90 13.80
CA ARG A 34 -14.35 -8.56 13.48
C ARG A 34 -14.20 -7.53 12.37
N TYR A 35 -15.02 -7.59 11.32
CA TYR A 35 -14.84 -6.75 10.12
C TYR A 35 -15.81 -5.58 10.03
N ASN A 36 -17.01 -5.71 10.58
CA ASN A 36 -18.02 -4.67 10.51
C ASN A 36 -18.17 -3.86 11.80
N VAL A 37 -17.65 -4.34 12.92
CA VAL A 37 -17.66 -3.61 14.20
C VAL A 37 -16.23 -3.19 14.56
N ASP A 38 -15.36 -4.15 14.92
CA ASP A 38 -14.02 -3.85 15.46
C ASP A 38 -13.09 -3.18 14.44
N ARG A 39 -13.21 -3.53 13.15
CA ARG A 39 -12.32 -3.03 12.09
C ARG A 39 -12.97 -2.04 11.14
N LYS A 40 -14.21 -1.68 11.35
CA LYS A 40 -14.95 -0.82 10.41
C LYS A 40 -14.26 0.51 10.15
N PHE A 41 -13.62 1.07 11.15
CA PHE A 41 -12.95 2.36 11.11
C PHE A 41 -11.53 2.25 11.70
N LEU A 42 -10.92 1.07 11.59
CA LEU A 42 -9.52 0.89 11.92
C LEU A 42 -8.73 2.00 11.21
N ASP A 43 -7.74 2.57 11.81
CA ASP A 43 -6.90 3.66 11.30
C ASP A 43 -7.56 5.05 11.27
N ILE A 44 -8.88 5.18 11.44
CA ILE A 44 -9.57 6.48 11.47
C ILE A 44 -10.38 6.71 12.75
N GLU A 45 -10.26 5.86 13.76
CA GLU A 45 -10.98 5.99 15.04
C GLU A 45 -10.56 7.25 15.81
N SER A 46 -9.27 7.59 15.75
CA SER A 46 -8.70 8.77 16.40
C SER A 46 -8.80 10.05 15.58
N VAL A 47 -9.33 9.98 14.37
CA VAL A 47 -9.36 11.11 13.45
C VAL A 47 -10.42 12.12 13.83
N ASN A 48 -10.05 13.38 13.92
CA ASN A 48 -11.00 14.48 14.08
C ASN A 48 -11.73 14.77 12.76
N LYS A 49 -12.91 14.19 12.60
CA LYS A 49 -13.75 14.35 11.40
C LYS A 49 -14.20 15.80 11.14
N LYS A 50 -14.13 16.69 12.16
CA LYS A 50 -14.46 18.12 12.00
C LYS A 50 -13.42 18.84 11.15
N ASN A 51 -12.19 18.35 11.14
CA ASN A 51 -11.10 18.89 10.34
C ASN A 51 -11.03 18.28 8.93
N ALA A 52 -12.04 17.51 8.54
CA ALA A 52 -12.07 16.87 7.23
C ALA A 52 -12.15 17.91 6.10
N ILE A 53 -11.25 17.78 5.12
CA ILE A 53 -11.14 18.64 3.96
C ILE A 53 -11.80 18.00 2.74
N ASN A 54 -12.36 18.78 1.83
CA ASN A 54 -12.88 18.23 0.59
C ASN A 54 -11.72 17.76 -0.30
N ALA A 55 -11.70 16.47 -0.62
CA ALA A 55 -10.63 15.87 -1.42
C ALA A 55 -10.66 16.28 -2.90
N GLU A 56 -11.71 16.96 -3.37
CA GLU A 56 -11.78 17.54 -4.71
C GLU A 56 -10.61 18.52 -4.99
N ILE A 57 -10.05 19.11 -3.94
CA ILE A 57 -8.88 19.99 -4.02
C ILE A 57 -7.63 19.28 -4.60
N LEU A 58 -7.56 17.96 -4.51
CA LEU A 58 -6.50 17.13 -5.09
C LEU A 58 -6.82 16.74 -6.54
N SER A 59 -8.07 16.45 -6.82
CA SER A 59 -8.53 16.10 -8.16
C SER A 59 -10.06 16.10 -8.24
N PRO A 60 -10.67 16.55 -9.37
CA PRO A 60 -12.10 16.42 -9.62
C PRO A 60 -12.63 14.98 -9.50
N LYS A 61 -11.77 13.99 -9.74
CA LYS A 61 -12.10 12.55 -9.56
C LYS A 61 -12.43 12.19 -8.12
N MET A 62 -12.05 13.04 -7.15
CA MET A 62 -12.28 12.84 -5.71
C MET A 62 -13.41 13.73 -5.14
N LYS A 63 -14.27 14.30 -6.01
CA LYS A 63 -15.29 15.29 -5.69
C LYS A 63 -16.18 14.97 -4.49
N HIS A 64 -16.51 13.72 -4.24
CA HIS A 64 -17.44 13.35 -3.15
C HIS A 64 -16.73 12.77 -1.93
N LEU A 65 -15.40 12.84 -1.90
CA LEU A 65 -14.60 12.30 -0.82
C LEU A 65 -14.18 13.40 0.17
N LYS A 66 -14.02 13.01 1.43
CA LYS A 66 -13.43 13.83 2.47
C LYS A 66 -12.07 13.28 2.84
N TRP A 67 -11.07 14.18 2.90
CA TRP A 67 -9.74 13.85 3.34
C TRP A 67 -9.64 14.01 4.85
N VAL A 68 -9.16 12.98 5.50
CA VAL A 68 -8.88 12.95 6.93
C VAL A 68 -7.54 12.24 7.16
N THR A 69 -6.80 12.64 8.17
CA THR A 69 -5.54 11.99 8.54
C THR A 69 -5.42 11.87 10.05
N PRO A 70 -4.86 10.78 10.58
CA PRO A 70 -4.61 10.63 12.00
C PRO A 70 -3.27 11.25 12.45
N TYR A 71 -2.39 11.64 11.50
CA TYR A 71 -0.98 11.94 11.81
C TYR A 71 -0.63 13.42 11.83
N THR A 72 -1.26 14.22 11.00
CA THR A 72 -0.91 15.64 10.82
C THR A 72 -2.15 16.48 10.55
N ASP A 73 -1.96 17.79 10.39
CA ASP A 73 -3.02 18.63 9.83
C ASP A 73 -3.33 18.18 8.39
N PRO A 74 -4.61 17.88 8.07
CA PRO A 74 -5.02 17.51 6.72
C PRO A 74 -4.59 18.51 5.64
N ASN A 75 -4.48 19.80 5.96
CA ASN A 75 -4.03 20.83 5.00
C ASN A 75 -2.56 20.64 4.64
N GLU A 76 -1.69 20.39 5.61
CA GLU A 76 -0.27 20.15 5.36
C GLU A 76 -0.07 18.91 4.48
N GLU A 77 -0.78 17.84 4.80
CA GLU A 77 -0.70 16.62 4.02
C GLU A 77 -1.18 16.83 2.58
N ILE A 78 -2.29 17.53 2.38
CA ILE A 78 -2.80 17.88 1.05
C ILE A 78 -1.79 18.71 0.25
N GLU A 79 -1.10 19.67 0.86
CA GLU A 79 -0.09 20.48 0.15
C GLU A 79 1.10 19.64 -0.31
N VAL A 80 1.55 18.69 0.50
CA VAL A 80 2.59 17.72 0.08
C VAL A 80 2.12 16.87 -1.10
N ILE A 81 0.90 16.34 -1.02
CA ILE A 81 0.31 15.51 -2.08
C ILE A 81 0.13 16.33 -3.38
N LYS A 82 -0.34 17.58 -3.32
CA LYS A 82 -0.45 18.45 -4.48
C LYS A 82 0.87 18.67 -5.18
N LYS A 83 1.93 18.98 -4.41
CA LYS A 83 3.28 19.13 -4.96
C LYS A 83 3.76 17.82 -5.61
N ALA A 84 3.50 16.68 -4.97
CA ALA A 84 3.84 15.38 -5.54
C ALA A 84 3.10 15.14 -6.87
N ILE A 85 1.80 15.39 -6.93
CA ILE A 85 0.99 15.29 -8.16
C ILE A 85 1.59 16.15 -9.28
N GLN A 86 1.92 17.40 -8.97
CA GLN A 86 2.49 18.34 -9.95
C GLN A 86 3.85 17.85 -10.47
N ILE A 87 4.77 17.49 -9.59
CA ILE A 87 6.14 17.11 -9.96
C ILE A 87 6.15 15.77 -10.69
N ILE A 88 5.44 14.77 -10.17
CA ILE A 88 5.38 13.43 -10.78
C ILE A 88 4.69 13.51 -12.16
N GLY A 89 3.62 14.30 -12.28
CA GLY A 89 2.89 14.45 -13.53
C GLY A 89 3.66 15.20 -14.63
N LEU A 90 4.57 16.10 -14.27
CA LEU A 90 5.43 16.80 -15.22
C LEU A 90 6.64 15.96 -15.66
N ASP A 91 7.09 15.04 -14.85
CA ASP A 91 8.22 14.17 -15.17
C ASP A 91 7.83 13.10 -16.19
N LYS A 92 8.45 13.10 -17.36
CA LYS A 92 8.18 12.14 -18.45
C LYS A 92 9.04 10.87 -18.40
N ARG A 93 9.99 10.80 -17.48
CA ARG A 93 10.85 9.63 -17.31
C ARG A 93 10.06 8.42 -16.82
N LYS A 94 10.59 7.25 -17.09
CA LYS A 94 10.05 6.00 -16.53
C LYS A 94 10.31 5.98 -15.02
N LYS A 95 9.24 5.92 -14.23
CA LYS A 95 9.31 6.12 -12.79
C LYS A 95 8.62 5.01 -12.00
N VAL A 96 9.06 4.81 -10.77
CA VAL A 96 8.36 4.04 -9.76
C VAL A 96 8.02 4.95 -8.59
N LEU A 97 6.81 4.80 -8.06
CA LEU A 97 6.37 5.51 -6.87
C LEU A 97 6.25 4.54 -5.69
N ILE A 98 6.87 4.89 -4.57
CA ILE A 98 6.76 4.17 -3.30
C ILE A 98 5.97 5.05 -2.34
N THR A 99 4.75 4.63 -2.01
CA THR A 99 3.83 5.45 -1.24
C THR A 99 2.66 4.66 -0.65
N HIS A 100 2.03 5.21 0.38
CA HIS A 100 0.70 4.81 0.84
C HIS A 100 -0.43 5.35 -0.06
N TYR A 101 -0.16 6.42 -0.80
CA TYR A 101 -1.17 7.13 -1.60
C TYR A 101 -1.34 6.50 -2.98
N GLN A 102 -1.82 5.25 -2.99
CA GLN A 102 -1.99 4.42 -4.20
C GLN A 102 -2.90 5.06 -5.27
N PHE A 103 -3.80 5.96 -4.86
CA PHE A 103 -4.71 6.67 -5.74
C PHE A 103 -4.02 7.66 -6.69
N LEU A 104 -2.74 7.99 -6.48
CA LEU A 104 -2.00 8.92 -7.34
C LEU A 104 -1.93 8.45 -8.80
N SER A 105 -1.81 7.14 -9.03
CA SER A 105 -1.86 6.56 -10.39
C SER A 105 -3.19 6.87 -11.09
N VAL A 106 -4.31 6.84 -10.34
CA VAL A 106 -5.63 7.17 -10.87
C VAL A 106 -5.76 8.67 -11.15
N ILE A 107 -5.26 9.54 -10.28
CA ILE A 107 -5.28 10.99 -10.49
C ILE A 107 -4.48 11.36 -11.72
N LEU A 108 -3.24 10.86 -11.82
CA LEU A 108 -2.31 11.16 -12.90
C LEU A 108 -2.66 10.43 -14.21
N ASN A 109 -3.54 9.44 -14.15
CA ASN A 109 -3.85 8.55 -15.27
C ASN A 109 -2.58 7.92 -15.87
N GLU A 110 -1.67 7.49 -15.00
CA GLU A 110 -0.35 6.96 -15.35
C GLU A 110 -0.05 5.72 -14.51
N ASP A 111 0.56 4.71 -15.14
CA ASP A 111 1.14 3.59 -14.40
C ASP A 111 2.44 4.05 -13.73
N LEU A 112 2.40 4.17 -12.43
CA LEU A 112 3.53 4.60 -11.61
C LEU A 112 4.41 3.41 -11.18
N ASN A 113 4.28 2.25 -11.83
CA ASN A 113 5.05 1.03 -11.57
C ASN A 113 5.15 0.68 -10.09
N LEU A 114 4.05 0.83 -9.37
CA LEU A 114 3.98 0.56 -7.93
C LEU A 114 4.49 -0.85 -7.63
N LEU A 115 5.46 -0.96 -6.74
CA LEU A 115 6.08 -2.25 -6.40
C LEU A 115 5.11 -3.17 -5.68
N ASN A 116 4.23 -2.60 -4.86
CA ASN A 116 3.23 -3.32 -4.08
C ASN A 116 1.91 -2.54 -4.00
N ARG A 117 0.84 -3.28 -3.83
CA ARG A 117 -0.49 -2.70 -3.59
C ARG A 117 -0.60 -2.04 -2.20
N TRP A 118 0.14 -2.53 -1.21
CA TRP A 118 0.14 -2.03 0.16
C TRP A 118 1.56 -1.68 0.56
N TYR A 119 1.72 -0.51 1.16
CA TYR A 119 2.98 -0.12 1.73
C TYR A 119 2.94 -0.34 3.24
N LEU A 120 3.45 -1.46 3.70
CA LEU A 120 3.64 -1.77 5.12
C LEU A 120 5.10 -2.18 5.32
N TRP A 121 5.86 -1.32 5.96
CA TRP A 121 7.27 -1.51 6.22
C TRP A 121 7.52 -2.70 7.16
N GLY A 122 8.54 -3.47 6.88
CA GLY A 122 9.00 -4.56 7.75
C GLY A 122 8.18 -5.84 7.72
N ASN A 123 7.19 -5.96 6.82
CA ASN A 123 6.40 -7.17 6.62
C ASN A 123 6.60 -7.77 5.22
N ASP A 124 5.76 -8.74 4.86
CA ASP A 124 5.83 -9.46 3.58
C ASP A 124 5.74 -8.55 2.35
N THR A 125 5.17 -7.34 2.47
CA THR A 125 5.00 -6.41 1.34
C THR A 125 6.22 -5.55 1.09
N HIS A 126 6.98 -5.20 2.16
CA HIS A 126 8.25 -4.48 2.08
C HIS A 126 9.23 -5.09 3.08
N PRO A 127 9.79 -6.28 2.78
CA PRO A 127 10.61 -7.03 3.72
C PRO A 127 11.93 -6.31 4.02
N THR A 128 12.30 -6.30 5.29
CA THR A 128 13.64 -5.88 5.74
C THR A 128 14.68 -6.92 5.38
N GLU A 129 15.97 -6.59 5.47
CA GLU A 129 17.07 -7.50 5.13
C GLU A 129 17.06 -8.81 5.94
N THR A 130 16.53 -8.80 7.15
CA THR A 130 16.39 -9.97 8.01
C THR A 130 15.17 -10.84 7.69
N HIS A 131 14.28 -10.36 6.84
CA HIS A 131 13.05 -11.08 6.51
C HIS A 131 13.33 -12.23 5.53
N LYS A 132 12.68 -13.37 5.76
CA LYS A 132 12.88 -14.61 4.94
C LYS A 132 12.65 -14.41 3.44
N TYR A 133 11.80 -13.45 3.04
CA TYR A 133 11.49 -13.18 1.63
C TYR A 133 12.30 -12.02 1.03
N PHE A 134 13.24 -11.44 1.76
CA PHE A 134 14.00 -10.28 1.31
C PHE A 134 14.69 -10.50 -0.06
N ASN A 135 15.42 -11.60 -0.20
CA ASN A 135 16.15 -11.89 -1.43
C ASN A 135 15.22 -12.11 -2.64
N PHE A 136 14.08 -12.76 -2.42
CA PHE A 136 13.06 -12.93 -3.45
C PHE A 136 12.48 -11.58 -3.88
N TYR A 137 12.12 -10.74 -2.91
CA TYR A 137 11.59 -9.41 -3.14
C TYR A 137 12.60 -8.51 -3.87
N LYS A 138 13.87 -8.53 -3.43
CA LYS A 138 14.96 -7.81 -4.09
C LYS A 138 15.11 -8.21 -5.56
N LYS A 139 15.06 -9.51 -5.86
CA LYS A 139 15.10 -10.01 -7.23
C LYS A 139 13.91 -9.46 -8.04
N MET A 140 12.69 -9.57 -7.53
CA MET A 140 11.46 -9.07 -8.16
C MET A 140 11.56 -7.57 -8.47
N VAL A 141 12.01 -6.77 -7.51
CA VAL A 141 12.18 -5.31 -7.68
C VAL A 141 13.18 -5.00 -8.81
N ASN A 142 14.34 -5.68 -8.83
CA ASN A 142 15.35 -5.45 -9.87
C ASN A 142 14.86 -5.88 -11.27
N GLU A 143 14.13 -6.98 -11.37
CA GLU A 143 13.50 -7.42 -12.61
C GLU A 143 12.46 -6.41 -13.10
N ASN A 144 11.64 -5.86 -12.20
CA ASN A 144 10.66 -4.82 -12.52
C ASN A 144 11.34 -3.55 -13.05
N ILE A 145 12.36 -3.06 -12.34
CA ILE A 145 13.13 -1.87 -12.76
C ILE A 145 13.76 -2.06 -14.13
N LYS A 146 14.35 -3.21 -14.38
CA LYS A 146 14.96 -3.53 -15.68
C LYS A 146 13.91 -3.64 -16.79
N ARG A 147 12.82 -4.39 -16.54
CA ARG A 147 11.76 -4.62 -17.52
C ARG A 147 11.05 -3.33 -17.92
N ASN A 148 10.80 -2.45 -16.97
CA ASN A 148 10.07 -1.20 -17.19
C ASN A 148 11.01 -0.01 -17.43
N GLU A 149 12.32 -0.25 -17.54
CA GLU A 149 13.34 0.78 -17.82
C GLU A 149 13.25 1.97 -16.86
N ILE A 150 13.05 1.70 -15.57
CA ILE A 150 12.85 2.74 -14.55
C ILE A 150 14.12 3.56 -14.38
N GLU A 151 13.99 4.87 -14.52
CA GLU A 151 15.05 5.86 -14.40
C GLU A 151 15.04 6.57 -13.05
N VAL A 152 13.84 6.72 -12.45
CA VAL A 152 13.67 7.50 -11.22
C VAL A 152 12.74 6.80 -10.23
N ILE A 153 13.07 6.94 -8.95
CA ILE A 153 12.26 6.45 -7.84
C ILE A 153 11.73 7.66 -7.08
N TYR A 154 10.43 7.78 -6.98
CA TYR A 154 9.77 8.72 -6.10
C TYR A 154 9.36 8.04 -4.80
N ILE A 155 9.58 8.74 -3.69
CA ILE A 155 9.12 8.30 -2.37
C ILE A 155 8.25 9.40 -1.78
N LEU A 156 7.03 9.05 -1.45
CA LEU A 156 6.08 9.94 -0.78
C LEU A 156 5.56 9.24 0.47
N SER A 157 6.09 9.65 1.62
CA SER A 157 5.80 9.04 2.92
C SER A 157 6.07 10.03 4.04
N GLN A 158 5.41 9.89 5.16
CA GLN A 158 5.68 10.69 6.37
C GLN A 158 7.08 10.43 6.95
N GLU A 159 7.68 9.27 6.67
CA GLU A 159 9.00 8.84 7.14
C GLU A 159 9.96 8.58 5.97
N ASN A 160 10.04 9.50 5.02
CA ASN A 160 10.73 9.33 3.75
C ASN A 160 12.22 8.99 3.90
N GLU A 161 12.95 9.65 4.80
CA GLU A 161 14.39 9.44 4.97
C GLU A 161 14.71 8.02 5.46
N ILE A 162 13.99 7.57 6.48
CA ILE A 162 14.11 6.20 6.99
C ILE A 162 13.76 5.20 5.88
N LEU A 163 12.71 5.51 5.15
CA LEU A 163 12.23 4.68 4.08
C LEU A 163 13.26 4.49 2.97
N PHE A 164 13.88 5.56 2.50
CA PHE A 164 14.90 5.43 1.44
C PHE A 164 16.12 4.64 1.88
N LYS A 165 16.56 4.82 3.13
CA LYS A 165 17.67 4.06 3.70
C LYS A 165 17.48 2.54 3.55
N HIS A 166 16.26 2.10 3.67
CA HIS A 166 15.91 0.68 3.54
C HIS A 166 15.62 0.28 2.08
N VAL A 167 14.84 1.09 1.38
CA VAL A 167 14.47 0.83 -0.02
C VAL A 167 15.71 0.67 -0.91
N LYS A 168 16.77 1.44 -0.70
CA LYS A 168 18.02 1.31 -1.47
C LYS A 168 18.62 -0.10 -1.42
N ASN A 169 18.38 -0.86 -0.37
CA ASN A 169 18.89 -2.22 -0.22
C ASN A 169 18.21 -3.23 -1.17
N TYR A 170 17.06 -2.89 -1.73
CA TYR A 170 16.42 -3.69 -2.78
C TYR A 170 17.16 -3.59 -4.11
N PHE A 171 17.89 -2.49 -4.35
CA PHE A 171 18.56 -2.24 -5.62
C PHE A 171 19.98 -2.82 -5.60
N THR A 172 20.35 -3.52 -6.66
CA THR A 172 21.68 -4.11 -6.77
C THR A 172 22.64 -3.08 -7.34
N ALA A 173 23.67 -2.74 -6.56
CA ALA A 173 24.85 -1.96 -6.97
C ALA A 173 24.55 -0.71 -7.83
N LYS A 174 23.49 0.04 -7.51
CA LYS A 174 23.13 1.27 -8.20
C LYS A 174 23.46 2.48 -7.37
N CYS A 175 23.99 3.50 -8.02
CA CYS A 175 24.17 4.81 -7.43
C CYS A 175 22.94 5.67 -7.68
N PHE A 176 22.68 6.57 -6.75
CA PHE A 176 21.53 7.45 -6.82
C PHE A 176 21.95 8.91 -6.70
N ASN A 177 21.41 9.75 -7.55
CA ASN A 177 21.38 11.18 -7.33
C ASN A 177 20.06 11.50 -6.61
N SER A 178 20.15 11.85 -5.33
CA SER A 178 19.01 11.98 -4.45
C SER A 178 18.72 13.43 -4.13
N LYS A 179 17.44 13.82 -4.17
CA LYS A 179 17.00 15.15 -3.77
C LYS A 179 15.74 15.03 -2.90
N ASN A 180 15.81 15.64 -1.72
CA ASN A 180 14.63 15.89 -0.90
C ASN A 180 13.89 17.11 -1.49
N ILE A 181 12.60 16.96 -1.74
CA ILE A 181 11.79 17.99 -2.39
C ILE A 181 10.97 18.76 -1.36
N PHE A 182 10.47 18.06 -0.32
CA PHE A 182 9.59 18.67 0.66
C PHE A 182 9.66 17.96 2.02
N ASP A 183 10.16 18.66 3.04
CA ASP A 183 10.17 18.33 4.49
C ASP A 183 10.37 16.85 4.83
N ASN A 184 11.30 16.19 4.17
CA ASN A 184 11.54 14.76 4.32
C ASN A 184 10.29 13.86 4.10
N LYS A 185 9.23 14.42 3.50
CA LYS A 185 8.01 13.69 3.18
C LYS A 185 7.92 13.29 1.70
N PHE A 186 8.62 14.03 0.84
CA PHE A 186 8.66 13.77 -0.59
C PHE A 186 10.07 13.92 -1.15
N SER A 187 10.58 12.86 -1.77
CA SER A 187 11.90 12.84 -2.40
C SER A 187 11.90 12.11 -3.73
N TYR A 188 12.92 12.37 -4.55
CA TYR A 188 13.21 11.54 -5.70
C TYR A 188 14.66 11.07 -5.68
N HIS A 189 14.89 9.93 -6.33
CA HIS A 189 16.20 9.27 -6.41
C HIS A 189 16.39 8.80 -7.84
N GLU A 190 17.20 9.51 -8.59
CA GLU A 190 17.54 9.19 -9.96
C GLU A 190 18.56 8.05 -9.97
N ILE A 191 18.30 7.04 -10.80
CA ILE A 191 19.19 5.89 -10.94
C ILE A 191 20.30 6.27 -11.90
N ILE A 192 21.54 6.33 -11.41
CA ILE A 192 22.72 6.68 -12.22
C ILE A 192 23.71 5.51 -12.28
N SER A 193 24.57 5.54 -13.32
CA SER A 193 25.69 4.62 -13.38
C SER A 193 26.70 4.97 -12.28
N CYS A 194 27.12 3.98 -11.49
CA CYS A 194 28.18 4.18 -10.53
C CYS A 194 29.47 4.49 -11.29
N LYS A 195 30.04 5.68 -11.09
CA LYS A 195 31.41 5.94 -11.53
C LYS A 195 32.32 4.99 -10.76
N LYS A 196 33.11 4.22 -11.49
CA LYS A 196 34.21 3.43 -10.92
C LYS A 196 35.32 4.35 -10.43
#